data_5576cd5936dbf5b46255f4e075949ece
#
_entry.id   5576cd5936dbf5b46255f4e075949ece
#
_cell.length_a   1.000
_cell.length_b   1.000
_cell.length_c   1.000
_cell.angle_alpha   90.00
_cell.angle_beta   90.00
_cell.angle_gamma   90.00
#
_symmetry.space_group_name_H-M   'P 1'
#
loop_
_entity.id
_entity.type
_entity.pdbx_description
1 polymer ?
#
loop_
_entity_poly.entity_id
_entity_poly.type
_entity_poly.pdbx_seq_one_letter_code
_entity_poly.pdbx_strand_id
1 'polypeptide(L)'
;LVFTGSGRVGRLLLEHAAQTNLKRIYLELGGKSPHVVFDDTADLEAAAQAVVAGIFRNSGQVCIAGSRLLVQDSIHDAFVEKIVAITQSMRVGDPLSLETQIGAMSSEAHLNRVLQSLESVKSIVAGGDRILTETGGYYMHPAIVTNMGPKDRLVQDEVFGPVLTVTRFTSEENAIDFANATELGLSAGVWTSHLSRAHRMVSALRAGVVHVNTYGGADNTVPLGGYKQSGNGQDKSLHALDKYMNKKTAWIKL
;
A
#
# COMPACT_ATOMS: atom_id res chain seq x y z
N LEU A 1 22.70 -9.78 4.65
CA LEU A 1 21.35 -10.36 4.77
C LEU A 1 20.38 -9.51 3.98
N VAL A 2 19.47 -10.15 3.24
CA VAL A 2 18.35 -9.51 2.55
C VAL A 2 17.07 -10.05 3.18
N PHE A 3 16.12 -9.19 3.49
CA PHE A 3 14.86 -9.56 4.16
C PHE A 3 13.69 -8.73 3.65
N THR A 4 12.58 -9.39 3.37
CA THR A 4 11.29 -8.78 3.08
C THR A 4 10.28 -9.24 4.14
N GLY A 5 9.60 -8.29 4.80
CA GLY A 5 8.61 -8.59 5.84
C GLY A 5 8.24 -7.40 6.71
N SER A 6 7.84 -7.65 7.97
CA SER A 6 7.38 -6.58 8.85
C SER A 6 8.52 -5.71 9.40
N GLY A 7 8.23 -4.42 9.63
CA GLY A 7 9.17 -3.48 10.26
C GLY A 7 9.65 -3.95 11.64
N ARG A 8 8.81 -4.65 12.41
CA ARG A 8 9.20 -5.24 13.69
C ARG A 8 10.32 -6.27 13.53
N VAL A 9 10.20 -7.18 12.58
CA VAL A 9 11.24 -8.20 12.32
C VAL A 9 12.50 -7.55 11.74
N GLY A 10 12.34 -6.56 10.83
CA GLY A 10 13.46 -5.80 10.30
C GLY A 10 14.33 -5.16 11.38
N ARG A 11 13.72 -4.55 12.41
CA ARG A 11 14.45 -3.98 13.57
C ARG A 11 15.21 -5.04 14.36
N LEU A 12 14.57 -6.19 14.64
CA LEU A 12 15.25 -7.31 15.32
C LEU A 12 16.48 -7.80 14.54
N LEU A 13 16.39 -7.88 13.21
CA LEU A 13 17.52 -8.28 12.37
C LEU A 13 18.66 -7.27 12.43
N LEU A 14 18.36 -5.95 12.43
CA LEU A 14 19.36 -4.90 12.61
C LEU A 14 20.04 -4.99 13.97
N GLU A 15 19.26 -5.18 15.04
CA GLU A 15 19.76 -5.37 16.40
C GLU A 15 20.71 -6.57 16.50
N HIS A 16 20.30 -7.73 16.00
CA HIS A 16 21.13 -8.94 15.99
C HIS A 16 22.39 -8.76 15.13
N ALA A 17 22.33 -8.03 14.02
CA ALA A 17 23.51 -7.74 13.22
C ALA A 17 24.50 -6.85 13.98
N ALA A 18 24.00 -5.84 14.71
CA ALA A 18 24.82 -4.95 15.52
C ALA A 18 25.51 -5.69 16.68
N GLN A 19 24.83 -6.66 17.28
CA GLN A 19 25.34 -7.45 18.41
C GLN A 19 26.29 -8.59 17.99
N THR A 20 26.36 -8.93 16.69
CA THR A 20 27.14 -10.08 16.21
C THR A 20 28.29 -9.66 15.30
N ASN A 21 28.15 -9.79 14.01
CA ASN A 21 29.21 -9.67 13.02
C ASN A 21 29.12 -8.43 12.11
N LEU A 22 28.26 -7.46 12.44
CA LEU A 22 28.05 -6.21 11.70
C LEU A 22 27.72 -6.41 10.20
N LYS A 23 27.06 -7.54 9.88
CA LYS A 23 26.65 -7.82 8.50
C LYS A 23 25.70 -6.74 7.99
N ARG A 24 25.84 -6.38 6.73
CA ARG A 24 24.89 -5.47 6.08
C ARG A 24 23.49 -6.10 6.03
N ILE A 25 22.48 -5.32 6.39
CA ILE A 25 21.07 -5.70 6.34
C ILE A 25 20.37 -4.82 5.31
N TYR A 26 19.74 -5.45 4.34
CA TYR A 26 18.90 -4.81 3.33
C TYR A 26 17.45 -5.22 3.57
N LEU A 27 16.60 -4.25 3.78
CA LEU A 27 15.23 -4.42 4.25
C LEU A 27 14.25 -3.88 3.20
N GLU A 28 13.27 -4.70 2.82
CA GLU A 28 12.05 -4.33 2.14
C GLU A 28 10.89 -4.60 3.11
N LEU A 29 10.25 -3.54 3.59
CA LEU A 29 9.29 -3.62 4.67
C LEU A 29 7.90 -3.18 4.24
N GLY A 30 7.01 -2.91 5.20
CA GLY A 30 5.64 -2.55 4.96
C GLY A 30 5.45 -1.20 4.27
N GLY A 31 4.22 -0.99 3.81
CA GLY A 31 3.77 0.25 3.22
C GLY A 31 2.42 0.70 3.77
N LYS A 32 2.13 2.00 3.60
CA LYS A 32 0.81 2.59 3.83
C LYS A 32 0.54 3.57 2.69
N SER A 33 0.51 3.02 1.49
CA SER A 33 0.60 3.76 0.25
C SER A 33 -0.61 4.65 0.01
N PRO A 34 -0.43 5.96 -0.24
CA PRO A 34 -1.51 6.85 -0.63
C PRO A 34 -1.89 6.64 -2.10
N HIS A 35 -3.16 6.76 -2.40
CA HIS A 35 -3.74 6.81 -3.74
C HIS A 35 -4.50 8.13 -3.85
N VAL A 36 -3.95 9.10 -4.56
CA VAL A 36 -4.46 10.48 -4.63
C VAL A 36 -5.24 10.68 -5.92
N VAL A 37 -6.50 11.12 -5.82
CA VAL A 37 -7.38 11.34 -6.98
C VAL A 37 -7.85 12.79 -6.99
N PHE A 38 -7.41 13.54 -8.01
CA PHE A 38 -7.82 14.92 -8.27
C PHE A 38 -9.10 14.97 -9.12
N ASP A 39 -9.83 16.09 -9.06
CA ASP A 39 -11.06 16.32 -9.79
C ASP A 39 -10.88 16.48 -11.31
N ASP A 40 -9.66 16.79 -11.74
CA ASP A 40 -9.29 16.86 -13.16
C ASP A 40 -8.90 15.50 -13.78
N THR A 41 -9.12 14.40 -13.06
CA THR A 41 -8.86 13.05 -13.58
C THR A 41 -9.75 12.76 -14.79
N ALA A 42 -9.12 12.46 -15.94
CA ALA A 42 -9.84 12.28 -17.21
C ALA A 42 -10.79 11.07 -17.21
N ASP A 43 -10.40 10.00 -16.51
CA ASP A 43 -11.17 8.74 -16.43
C ASP A 43 -11.31 8.31 -14.96
N LEU A 44 -12.38 8.79 -14.32
CA LEU A 44 -12.72 8.44 -12.94
C LEU A 44 -13.13 6.96 -12.79
N GLU A 45 -13.61 6.31 -13.86
CA GLU A 45 -13.92 4.89 -13.83
C GLU A 45 -12.65 4.05 -13.75
N ALA A 46 -11.68 4.32 -14.63
CA ALA A 46 -10.40 3.66 -14.60
C ALA A 46 -9.65 3.91 -13.27
N ALA A 47 -9.75 5.13 -12.72
CA ALA A 47 -9.18 5.47 -11.41
C ALA A 47 -9.84 4.63 -10.30
N ALA A 48 -11.16 4.49 -10.29
CA ALA A 48 -11.88 3.71 -9.28
C ALA A 48 -11.54 2.21 -9.36
N GLN A 49 -11.48 1.64 -10.57
CA GLN A 49 -11.04 0.26 -10.78
C GLN A 49 -9.61 0.04 -10.28
N ALA A 50 -8.71 0.96 -10.57
CA ALA A 50 -7.31 0.87 -10.13
C ALA A 50 -7.17 1.02 -8.60
N VAL A 51 -7.98 1.87 -7.95
CA VAL A 51 -8.04 1.98 -6.49
C VAL A 51 -8.47 0.65 -5.88
N VAL A 52 -9.59 0.10 -6.33
CA VAL A 52 -10.13 -1.16 -5.80
C VAL A 52 -9.16 -2.32 -6.03
N ALA A 53 -8.62 -2.47 -7.23
CA ALA A 53 -7.61 -3.49 -7.53
C ALA A 53 -6.32 -3.28 -6.74
N GLY A 54 -5.91 -2.03 -6.54
CA GLY A 54 -4.68 -1.66 -5.84
C GLY A 54 -4.68 -2.01 -4.35
N ILE A 55 -5.85 -2.02 -3.72
CA ILE A 55 -5.98 -2.39 -2.30
C ILE A 55 -6.45 -3.84 -2.11
N PHE A 56 -7.44 -4.33 -2.86
CA PHE A 56 -8.09 -5.61 -2.51
C PHE A 56 -7.44 -6.83 -3.18
N ARG A 57 -6.57 -6.64 -4.15
CA ARG A 57 -5.75 -7.73 -4.68
C ARG A 57 -5.05 -8.47 -3.54
N ASN A 58 -5.03 -9.82 -3.65
CA ASN A 58 -4.43 -10.71 -2.64
C ASN A 58 -4.96 -10.44 -1.22
N SER A 59 -6.26 -10.11 -1.11
CA SER A 59 -6.92 -9.77 0.15
C SER A 59 -6.24 -8.63 0.91
N GLY A 60 -5.69 -7.65 0.20
CA GLY A 60 -4.96 -6.51 0.77
C GLY A 60 -3.60 -6.84 1.38
N GLN A 61 -3.14 -8.08 1.28
CA GLN A 61 -1.88 -8.56 1.84
C GLN A 61 -0.71 -8.33 0.87
N VAL A 62 -0.49 -7.06 0.52
CA VAL A 62 0.55 -6.62 -0.41
C VAL A 62 1.23 -5.37 0.16
N CYS A 63 2.56 -5.35 0.21
CA CYS A 63 3.34 -4.23 0.78
C CYS A 63 3.10 -2.89 0.07
N ILE A 64 2.84 -2.91 -1.24
CA ILE A 64 2.51 -1.72 -2.04
C ILE A 64 1.00 -1.46 -2.14
N ALA A 65 0.15 -2.12 -1.35
CA ALA A 65 -1.30 -1.92 -1.42
C ALA A 65 -1.67 -0.45 -1.19
N GLY A 66 -2.49 0.12 -2.08
CA GLY A 66 -2.98 1.50 -2.01
C GLY A 66 -4.05 1.66 -0.93
N SER A 67 -3.69 1.44 0.33
CA SER A 67 -4.62 1.31 1.46
C SER A 67 -5.15 2.64 2.00
N ARG A 68 -4.64 3.78 1.51
CA ARG A 68 -5.13 5.12 1.83
C ARG A 68 -5.57 5.84 0.56
N LEU A 69 -6.85 6.04 0.38
CA LEU A 69 -7.39 6.83 -0.70
C LEU A 69 -7.57 8.28 -0.24
N LEU A 70 -6.97 9.21 -0.97
CA LEU A 70 -7.13 10.65 -0.82
C LEU A 70 -7.90 11.16 -2.02
N VAL A 71 -9.08 11.75 -1.80
CA VAL A 71 -9.97 12.23 -2.86
C VAL A 71 -10.21 13.71 -2.71
N GLN A 72 -10.09 14.46 -3.81
CA GLN A 72 -10.40 15.88 -3.81
C GLN A 72 -11.88 16.12 -3.46
N ASP A 73 -12.14 17.11 -2.62
CA ASP A 73 -13.44 17.35 -2.00
C ASP A 73 -14.58 17.45 -3.03
N SER A 74 -14.34 18.14 -4.16
CA SER A 74 -15.32 18.35 -5.24
C SER A 74 -15.90 17.09 -5.86
N ILE A 75 -15.16 15.96 -5.82
CA ILE A 75 -15.57 14.67 -6.41
C ILE A 75 -15.74 13.57 -5.36
N HIS A 76 -15.46 13.84 -4.09
CA HIS A 76 -15.32 12.83 -3.05
C HIS A 76 -16.52 11.89 -2.95
N ASP A 77 -17.74 12.43 -2.78
CA ASP A 77 -18.90 11.58 -2.48
C ASP A 77 -19.26 10.69 -3.67
N ALA A 78 -19.28 11.25 -4.87
CA ALA A 78 -19.54 10.49 -6.10
C ALA A 78 -18.45 9.43 -6.36
N PHE A 79 -17.20 9.72 -6.04
CA PHE A 79 -16.11 8.76 -6.20
C PHE A 79 -16.18 7.65 -5.15
N VAL A 80 -16.54 7.96 -3.89
CA VAL A 80 -16.77 6.96 -2.84
C VAL A 80 -17.91 6.03 -3.20
N GLU A 81 -19.06 6.55 -3.68
CA GLU A 81 -20.17 5.72 -4.14
C GLU A 81 -19.74 4.75 -5.25
N LYS A 82 -18.91 5.22 -6.18
CA LYS A 82 -18.36 4.40 -7.27
C LYS A 82 -17.48 3.27 -6.75
N ILE A 83 -16.51 3.54 -5.86
CA ILE A 83 -15.65 2.48 -5.32
C ILE A 83 -16.41 1.51 -4.42
N VAL A 84 -17.44 1.96 -3.70
CA VAL A 84 -18.33 1.09 -2.92
C VAL A 84 -19.06 0.12 -3.84
N ALA A 85 -19.67 0.62 -4.93
CA ALA A 85 -20.38 -0.22 -5.89
C ALA A 85 -19.47 -1.30 -6.53
N ILE A 86 -18.25 -0.91 -6.94
CA ILE A 86 -17.27 -1.86 -7.49
C ILE A 86 -16.88 -2.89 -6.41
N THR A 87 -16.59 -2.44 -5.19
CA THR A 87 -16.18 -3.33 -4.09
C THR A 87 -17.27 -4.33 -3.72
N GLN A 88 -18.53 -3.91 -3.65
CA GLN A 88 -19.66 -4.78 -3.36
C GLN A 88 -19.94 -5.83 -4.46
N SER A 89 -19.52 -5.56 -5.69
CA SER A 89 -19.62 -6.52 -6.79
C SER A 89 -18.53 -7.58 -6.77
N MET A 90 -17.49 -7.42 -5.96
CA MET A 90 -16.36 -8.37 -5.89
C MET A 90 -16.79 -9.68 -5.22
N ARG A 91 -16.42 -10.79 -5.85
CA ARG A 91 -16.69 -12.13 -5.32
C ARG A 91 -15.57 -12.58 -4.38
N VAL A 92 -15.92 -12.77 -3.11
CA VAL A 92 -15.06 -13.38 -2.10
C VAL A 92 -15.36 -14.88 -2.02
N GLY A 93 -14.35 -15.73 -2.07
CA GLY A 93 -14.59 -17.18 -2.04
C GLY A 93 -13.36 -18.06 -2.20
N ASP A 94 -13.61 -19.31 -2.60
CA ASP A 94 -12.58 -20.31 -2.83
C ASP A 94 -11.53 -19.82 -3.83
N PRO A 95 -10.24 -19.74 -3.47
CA PRO A 95 -9.17 -19.27 -4.37
C PRO A 95 -8.93 -20.17 -5.59
N LEU A 96 -9.46 -21.38 -5.61
CA LEU A 96 -9.39 -22.30 -6.76
C LEU A 96 -10.51 -22.04 -7.77
N SER A 97 -11.53 -21.28 -7.42
CA SER A 97 -12.58 -20.87 -8.36
C SER A 97 -12.11 -19.69 -9.21
N LEU A 98 -12.24 -19.80 -10.54
CA LEU A 98 -11.92 -18.71 -11.47
C LEU A 98 -12.81 -17.48 -11.32
N GLU A 99 -13.93 -17.62 -10.65
CA GLU A 99 -14.88 -16.53 -10.36
C GLU A 99 -14.47 -15.71 -9.14
N THR A 100 -13.58 -16.23 -8.30
CA THR A 100 -13.15 -15.58 -7.07
C THR A 100 -12.17 -14.45 -7.37
N GLN A 101 -12.43 -13.27 -6.81
CA GLN A 101 -11.57 -12.09 -6.94
C GLN A 101 -10.79 -11.83 -5.66
N ILE A 102 -11.34 -12.24 -4.51
CA ILE A 102 -10.72 -12.09 -3.19
C ILE A 102 -10.76 -13.45 -2.48
N GLY A 103 -9.60 -13.98 -2.14
CA GLY A 103 -9.44 -15.22 -1.40
C GLY A 103 -9.39 -15.03 0.12
N ALA A 104 -9.02 -16.09 0.82
CA ALA A 104 -8.85 -16.07 2.28
C ALA A 104 -7.64 -15.24 2.73
N MET A 105 -7.70 -14.74 3.95
CA MET A 105 -6.54 -14.21 4.66
C MET A 105 -5.54 -15.32 4.99
N SER A 106 -4.27 -14.96 5.18
CA SER A 106 -3.17 -15.92 5.38
C SER A 106 -3.28 -16.77 6.65
N SER A 107 -3.99 -16.29 7.67
CA SER A 107 -4.22 -17.02 8.93
C SER A 107 -5.37 -16.43 9.73
N GLU A 108 -5.96 -17.24 10.63
CA GLU A 108 -6.99 -16.79 11.56
C GLU A 108 -6.50 -15.66 12.47
N ALA A 109 -5.30 -15.81 13.02
CA ALA A 109 -4.71 -14.78 13.87
C ALA A 109 -4.56 -13.44 13.15
N HIS A 110 -4.27 -13.46 11.83
CA HIS A 110 -4.20 -12.24 11.03
C HIS A 110 -5.58 -11.68 10.73
N LEU A 111 -6.54 -12.50 10.32
CA LEU A 111 -7.94 -12.07 10.15
C LEU A 111 -8.47 -11.39 11.42
N ASN A 112 -8.26 -12.00 12.59
CA ASN A 112 -8.73 -11.46 13.87
C ASN A 112 -8.09 -10.09 14.17
N ARG A 113 -6.80 -9.88 13.87
CA ARG A 113 -6.15 -8.56 14.03
C ARG A 113 -6.77 -7.52 13.09
N VAL A 114 -7.08 -7.89 11.86
CA VAL A 114 -7.74 -6.97 10.90
C VAL A 114 -9.13 -6.60 11.40
N LEU A 115 -9.95 -7.58 11.80
CA LEU A 115 -11.29 -7.33 12.36
C LEU A 115 -11.22 -6.46 13.62
N GLN A 116 -10.28 -6.73 14.53
CA GLN A 116 -10.06 -5.94 15.74
C GLN A 116 -9.71 -4.47 15.41
N SER A 117 -8.97 -4.21 14.32
CA SER A 117 -8.66 -2.85 13.90
C SER A 117 -9.89 -2.05 13.45
N LEU A 118 -10.98 -2.74 13.13
CA LEU A 118 -12.26 -2.16 12.69
C LEU A 118 -13.30 -2.00 13.81
N GLU A 119 -13.15 -2.69 14.95
CA GLU A 119 -14.16 -2.74 16.03
C GLU A 119 -14.62 -1.38 16.54
N SER A 120 -13.73 -0.40 16.63
CA SER A 120 -14.04 0.94 17.12
C SER A 120 -14.40 1.94 16.02
N VAL A 121 -14.39 1.50 14.77
CA VAL A 121 -14.58 2.38 13.60
C VAL A 121 -16.08 2.52 13.30
N LYS A 122 -16.59 3.75 13.36
CA LYS A 122 -18.02 4.04 13.14
C LYS A 122 -18.39 4.36 11.69
N SER A 123 -17.41 4.66 10.86
CA SER A 123 -17.59 5.17 9.50
C SER A 123 -17.27 4.14 8.42
N ILE A 124 -17.56 2.86 8.68
CA ILE A 124 -17.47 1.79 7.68
C ILE A 124 -18.69 1.94 6.77
N VAL A 125 -18.43 2.14 5.47
CA VAL A 125 -19.48 2.31 4.44
C VAL A 125 -19.67 1.07 3.58
N ALA A 126 -18.73 0.10 3.66
CA ALA A 126 -18.86 -1.21 3.02
C ALA A 126 -18.04 -2.26 3.77
N GLY A 127 -18.54 -3.49 3.84
CA GLY A 127 -17.85 -4.68 4.33
C GLY A 127 -17.30 -4.61 5.75
N GLY A 128 -16.18 -5.30 5.99
CA GLY A 128 -15.49 -5.33 7.27
C GLY A 128 -15.90 -6.49 8.21
N ASP A 129 -16.82 -7.34 7.79
CA ASP A 129 -17.31 -8.49 8.54
C ASP A 129 -16.66 -9.80 8.07
N ARG A 130 -16.55 -10.77 8.98
CA ARG A 130 -16.13 -12.15 8.67
C ARG A 130 -17.27 -12.89 7.96
N ILE A 131 -16.91 -13.65 6.92
CA ILE A 131 -17.87 -14.42 6.11
C ILE A 131 -17.36 -15.85 5.88
N LEU A 132 -18.18 -16.73 5.29
CA LEU A 132 -17.85 -18.10 4.92
C LEU A 132 -17.24 -18.92 6.07
N THR A 133 -17.72 -18.69 7.30
CA THR A 133 -17.19 -19.31 8.53
C THR A 133 -17.36 -20.83 8.52
N GLU A 134 -18.41 -21.34 7.86
CA GLU A 134 -18.72 -22.75 7.69
C GLU A 134 -17.67 -23.51 6.88
N THR A 135 -16.85 -22.82 6.09
CA THR A 135 -15.77 -23.44 5.31
C THR A 135 -14.51 -23.72 6.13
N GLY A 136 -14.42 -23.14 7.34
CA GLY A 136 -13.19 -23.13 8.14
C GLY A 136 -12.11 -22.18 7.61
N GLY A 137 -12.36 -21.46 6.53
CA GLY A 137 -11.46 -20.48 5.94
C GLY A 137 -11.52 -19.10 6.64
N TYR A 138 -10.56 -18.25 6.31
CA TYR A 138 -10.35 -16.96 6.97
C TYR A 138 -10.77 -15.82 6.05
N TYR A 139 -12.07 -15.73 5.74
CA TYR A 139 -12.63 -14.79 4.78
C TYR A 139 -13.27 -13.59 5.46
N MET A 140 -13.17 -12.43 4.81
CA MET A 140 -13.90 -11.22 5.19
C MET A 140 -14.31 -10.42 3.96
N HIS A 141 -15.40 -9.67 4.08
CA HIS A 141 -15.72 -8.66 3.07
C HIS A 141 -14.70 -7.51 3.11
N PRO A 142 -14.23 -7.02 1.93
CA PRO A 142 -13.36 -5.85 1.86
C PRO A 142 -14.05 -4.64 2.50
N ALA A 143 -13.31 -3.94 3.37
CA ALA A 143 -13.81 -2.80 4.11
C ALA A 143 -13.44 -1.47 3.46
N ILE A 144 -14.41 -0.55 3.37
CA ILE A 144 -14.18 0.86 3.03
C ILE A 144 -14.58 1.71 4.23
N VAL A 145 -13.65 2.53 4.70
CA VAL A 145 -13.80 3.39 5.87
C VAL A 145 -13.61 4.84 5.45
N THR A 146 -14.61 5.68 5.69
CA THR A 146 -14.60 7.11 5.35
C THR A 146 -14.38 7.99 6.57
N ASN A 147 -14.32 9.30 6.37
CA ASN A 147 -14.20 10.31 7.43
C ASN A 147 -12.98 10.08 8.36
N MET A 148 -11.89 9.59 7.79
CA MET A 148 -10.65 9.35 8.51
C MET A 148 -9.72 10.55 8.41
N GLY A 149 -9.19 10.96 9.55
CA GLY A 149 -8.17 12.01 9.63
C GLY A 149 -6.75 11.46 9.44
N PRO A 150 -5.78 12.30 9.09
CA PRO A 150 -4.40 11.84 8.82
C PRO A 150 -3.69 11.26 10.05
N LYS A 151 -4.19 11.52 11.27
CA LYS A 151 -3.62 11.01 12.53
C LYS A 151 -4.33 9.76 13.07
N ASP A 152 -5.41 9.33 12.42
CA ASP A 152 -6.13 8.15 12.87
C ASP A 152 -5.25 6.91 12.71
N ARG A 153 -5.31 6.04 13.71
CA ARG A 153 -4.47 4.85 13.77
C ARG A 153 -4.64 3.96 12.54
N LEU A 154 -5.88 3.82 12.06
CA LEU A 154 -6.18 3.03 10.86
C LEU A 154 -5.56 3.63 9.58
N VAL A 155 -5.28 4.96 9.58
CA VAL A 155 -4.59 5.66 8.48
C VAL A 155 -3.07 5.54 8.61
N GLN A 156 -2.55 5.43 9.83
CA GLN A 156 -1.10 5.37 10.10
C GLN A 156 -0.54 3.96 10.04
N ASP A 157 -1.22 2.98 10.64
CA ASP A 157 -0.74 1.63 10.80
C ASP A 157 -0.99 0.79 9.53
N GLU A 158 -0.03 -0.03 9.14
CA GLU A 158 -0.21 -1.04 8.10
C GLU A 158 -1.11 -2.17 8.61
N VAL A 159 -2.34 -2.24 8.11
CA VAL A 159 -3.30 -3.30 8.48
C VAL A 159 -2.96 -4.64 7.80
N PHE A 160 -2.39 -4.57 6.60
CA PHE A 160 -2.04 -5.71 5.75
C PHE A 160 -3.24 -6.63 5.46
N GLY A 161 -4.38 -6.03 5.19
CA GLY A 161 -5.66 -6.69 4.95
C GLY A 161 -6.55 -5.86 4.01
N PRO A 162 -7.73 -6.36 3.64
CA PRO A 162 -8.60 -5.72 2.66
C PRO A 162 -9.36 -4.53 3.30
N VAL A 163 -8.64 -3.51 3.72
CA VAL A 163 -9.17 -2.32 4.37
C VAL A 163 -8.66 -1.06 3.68
N LEU A 164 -9.58 -0.29 3.11
CA LEU A 164 -9.33 1.00 2.48
C LEU A 164 -9.82 2.13 3.39
N THR A 165 -8.93 3.07 3.70
CA THR A 165 -9.32 4.33 4.34
C THR A 165 -9.49 5.43 3.32
N VAL A 166 -10.52 6.27 3.47
CA VAL A 166 -10.79 7.40 2.57
C VAL A 166 -10.73 8.70 3.33
N THR A 167 -9.97 9.65 2.83
CA THR A 167 -9.78 10.99 3.39
C THR A 167 -10.00 12.04 2.31
N ARG A 168 -10.70 13.12 2.64
CA ARG A 168 -10.88 14.30 1.76
C ARG A 168 -9.64 15.17 1.80
N PHE A 169 -9.33 15.82 0.68
CA PHE A 169 -8.39 16.93 0.63
C PHE A 169 -8.95 18.09 -0.20
N THR A 170 -8.46 19.30 0.04
CA THR A 170 -9.00 20.54 -0.58
C THR A 170 -8.03 21.23 -1.52
N SER A 171 -6.72 20.98 -1.37
CA SER A 171 -5.69 21.58 -2.24
C SER A 171 -4.57 20.57 -2.53
N GLU A 172 -3.73 20.87 -3.51
CA GLU A 172 -2.56 20.06 -3.86
C GLU A 172 -1.60 19.94 -2.67
N GLU A 173 -1.34 21.03 -1.94
CA GLU A 173 -0.50 21.03 -0.73
C GLU A 173 -1.09 20.15 0.36
N ASN A 174 -2.40 20.23 0.58
CA ASN A 174 -3.09 19.40 1.57
C ASN A 174 -3.02 17.91 1.19
N ALA A 175 -3.14 17.56 -0.10
CA ALA A 175 -2.94 16.20 -0.59
C ALA A 175 -1.52 15.70 -0.34
N ILE A 176 -0.50 16.53 -0.59
CA ILE A 176 0.92 16.20 -0.34
C ILE A 176 1.16 15.96 1.15
N ASP A 177 0.66 16.84 2.02
CA ASP A 177 0.81 16.72 3.47
C ASP A 177 0.18 15.42 3.97
N PHE A 178 -1.05 15.12 3.57
CA PHE A 178 -1.74 13.90 3.96
C PHE A 178 -1.07 12.65 3.38
N ALA A 179 -0.64 12.68 2.13
CA ALA A 179 0.06 11.57 1.50
C ALA A 179 1.37 11.23 2.24
N ASN A 180 2.10 12.25 2.68
CA ASN A 180 3.38 12.11 3.37
C ASN A 180 3.26 11.89 4.89
N ALA A 181 2.07 11.96 5.48
CA ALA A 181 1.85 11.98 6.93
C ALA A 181 2.11 10.64 7.66
N THR A 182 2.60 9.61 6.99
CA THR A 182 2.95 8.33 7.63
C THR A 182 4.47 8.14 7.71
N GLU A 183 4.92 7.25 8.61
CA GLU A 183 6.32 6.87 8.71
C GLU A 183 6.78 5.90 7.61
N LEU A 184 5.87 5.45 6.77
CA LEU A 184 6.12 4.53 5.65
C LEU A 184 6.16 5.31 4.32
N GLY A 185 6.86 4.76 3.32
CA GLY A 185 7.01 5.39 2.02
C GLY A 185 7.45 4.41 0.93
N LEU A 186 6.65 3.35 0.71
CA LEU A 186 6.99 2.33 -0.30
C LEU A 186 6.46 2.71 -1.67
N SER A 187 5.15 2.94 -1.80
CA SER A 187 4.52 3.29 -3.08
C SER A 187 3.51 4.42 -2.90
N ALA A 188 3.14 5.08 -4.00
CA ALA A 188 2.07 6.06 -4.10
C ALA A 188 1.43 6.03 -5.49
N GLY A 189 0.16 6.44 -5.58
CA GLY A 189 -0.55 6.65 -6.84
C GLY A 189 -1.11 8.07 -6.94
N VAL A 190 -1.13 8.63 -8.13
CA VAL A 190 -1.68 9.98 -8.41
C VAL A 190 -2.49 9.93 -9.68
N TRP A 191 -3.69 10.47 -9.64
CA TRP A 191 -4.58 10.61 -10.79
C TRP A 191 -4.87 12.07 -11.06
N THR A 192 -4.44 12.55 -12.22
CA THR A 192 -4.61 13.93 -12.70
C THR A 192 -4.38 14.01 -14.20
N SER A 193 -5.11 14.88 -14.90
CA SER A 193 -4.87 15.19 -16.31
C SER A 193 -3.82 16.30 -16.50
N HIS A 194 -3.43 17.00 -15.42
CA HIS A 194 -2.45 18.07 -15.44
C HIS A 194 -1.02 17.54 -15.37
N LEU A 195 -0.30 17.54 -16.49
CA LEU A 195 1.09 17.07 -16.55
C LEU A 195 2.00 17.79 -15.53
N SER A 196 1.88 19.12 -15.40
CA SER A 196 2.67 19.87 -14.41
C SER A 196 2.37 19.47 -12.98
N ARG A 197 1.09 19.19 -12.63
CA ARG A 197 0.70 18.64 -11.32
C ARG A 197 1.30 17.25 -11.11
N ALA A 198 1.21 16.38 -12.12
CA ALA A 198 1.80 15.05 -12.06
C ALA A 198 3.29 15.10 -11.68
N HIS A 199 4.08 15.97 -12.32
CA HIS A 199 5.50 16.14 -12.01
C HIS A 199 5.75 16.69 -10.60
N ARG A 200 4.96 17.70 -10.15
CA ARG A 200 5.07 18.20 -8.77
C ARG A 200 4.75 17.13 -7.74
N MET A 201 3.67 16.38 -7.95
CA MET A 201 3.30 15.28 -7.06
C MET A 201 4.37 14.19 -7.01
N VAL A 202 4.91 13.76 -8.17
CA VAL A 202 6.01 12.78 -8.20
C VAL A 202 7.21 13.28 -7.41
N SER A 203 7.56 14.56 -7.52
CA SER A 203 8.69 15.14 -6.79
C SER A 203 8.43 15.29 -5.28
N ALA A 204 7.19 15.60 -4.89
CA ALA A 204 6.83 15.90 -3.50
C ALA A 204 6.49 14.67 -2.66
N LEU A 205 5.99 13.59 -3.28
CA LEU A 205 5.61 12.37 -2.57
C LEU A 205 6.84 11.58 -2.11
N ARG A 206 6.89 11.29 -0.83
CA ARG A 206 8.00 10.56 -0.20
C ARG A 206 7.76 9.05 -0.25
N ALA A 207 7.77 8.50 -1.46
CA ALA A 207 7.62 7.09 -1.76
C ALA A 207 8.68 6.64 -2.77
N GLY A 208 9.13 5.40 -2.66
CA GLY A 208 10.14 4.86 -3.57
C GLY A 208 9.61 4.61 -4.98
N VAL A 209 8.30 4.35 -5.11
CA VAL A 209 7.61 4.23 -6.40
C VAL A 209 6.40 5.16 -6.42
N VAL A 210 6.29 5.98 -7.46
CA VAL A 210 5.11 6.84 -7.68
C VAL A 210 4.51 6.53 -9.04
N HIS A 211 3.26 6.09 -9.04
CA HIS A 211 2.48 5.83 -10.24
C HIS A 211 1.64 7.05 -10.62
N VAL A 212 1.52 7.33 -11.90
CA VAL A 212 0.65 8.40 -12.41
C VAL A 212 -0.34 7.82 -13.40
N ASN A 213 -1.65 8.04 -13.15
CA ASN A 213 -2.77 7.52 -13.95
C ASN A 213 -2.73 6.00 -14.16
N THR A 214 -2.15 5.28 -13.21
CA THR A 214 -2.07 3.83 -13.12
C THR A 214 -1.74 3.44 -11.69
N TYR A 215 -1.81 2.14 -11.34
CA TYR A 215 -1.33 1.63 -10.07
C TYR A 215 -0.95 0.14 -10.16
N GLY A 216 0.14 -0.25 -9.49
CA GLY A 216 0.48 -1.65 -9.29
C GLY A 216 1.17 -2.34 -10.47
N GLY A 217 1.64 -1.63 -11.45
CA GLY A 217 2.46 -2.17 -12.54
C GLY A 217 3.75 -2.81 -12.02
N ALA A 218 4.19 -3.91 -12.63
CA ALA A 218 5.44 -4.58 -12.31
C ALA A 218 6.35 -4.59 -13.53
N ASP A 219 7.44 -3.84 -13.47
CA ASP A 219 8.54 -3.90 -14.43
C ASP A 219 9.81 -4.28 -13.68
N ASN A 220 10.52 -5.29 -14.17
CA ASN A 220 11.76 -5.75 -13.53
C ASN A 220 12.98 -4.92 -13.92
N THR A 221 12.84 -4.00 -14.84
CA THR A 221 13.93 -3.08 -15.26
C THR A 221 14.04 -1.83 -14.39
N VAL A 222 13.00 -1.52 -13.60
CA VAL A 222 12.98 -0.38 -12.68
C VAL A 222 13.10 -0.81 -11.22
N PRO A 223 13.78 -0.03 -10.35
CA PRO A 223 13.95 -0.40 -8.96
C PRO A 223 12.63 -0.34 -8.18
N LEU A 224 12.49 -1.24 -7.22
CA LEU A 224 11.47 -1.22 -6.19
C LEU A 224 12.18 -1.10 -4.83
N GLY A 225 11.86 -0.09 -4.06
CA GLY A 225 12.41 0.09 -2.73
C GLY A 225 11.68 1.19 -1.96
N GLY A 226 11.78 1.15 -0.63
CA GLY A 226 11.06 2.06 0.24
C GLY A 226 11.87 3.27 0.69
N TYR A 227 11.15 4.35 0.98
CA TYR A 227 11.65 5.50 1.74
C TYR A 227 11.23 5.34 3.21
N LYS A 228 11.79 6.17 4.08
CA LYS A 228 11.44 6.22 5.51
C LYS A 228 11.59 4.82 6.16
N GLN A 229 10.57 4.37 6.91
CA GLN A 229 10.58 3.07 7.57
C GLN A 229 10.11 1.89 6.69
N SER A 230 9.86 2.12 5.41
CA SER A 230 9.59 1.03 4.47
C SER A 230 10.84 0.25 4.06
N GLY A 231 12.01 0.67 4.51
CA GLY A 231 13.25 -0.09 4.37
C GLY A 231 14.36 0.68 3.67
N ASN A 232 15.47 -0.01 3.47
CA ASN A 232 16.70 0.51 2.87
C ASN A 232 17.23 -0.39 1.74
N GLY A 233 16.48 -1.43 1.38
CA GLY A 233 16.77 -2.30 0.25
C GLY A 233 16.24 -1.72 -1.05
N GLN A 234 16.73 -2.26 -2.15
CA GLN A 234 16.13 -2.06 -3.47
C GLN A 234 16.07 -3.41 -4.17
N ASP A 235 14.88 -3.79 -4.58
CA ASP A 235 14.64 -4.96 -5.40
C ASP A 235 14.48 -4.55 -6.87
N LYS A 236 14.48 -5.52 -7.75
CA LYS A 236 14.39 -5.35 -9.19
C LYS A 236 15.52 -4.48 -9.77
N SER A 237 15.53 -4.33 -11.09
CA SER A 237 16.58 -3.63 -11.85
C SER A 237 18.01 -4.12 -11.55
N LEU A 238 18.98 -3.52 -12.20
CA LEU A 238 20.41 -3.81 -11.94
C LEU A 238 20.84 -3.38 -10.52
N HIS A 239 20.14 -2.42 -9.90
CA HIS A 239 20.42 -1.96 -8.53
C HIS A 239 20.22 -3.07 -7.48
N ALA A 240 19.37 -4.06 -7.74
CA ALA A 240 19.19 -5.21 -6.86
C ALA A 240 20.46 -6.01 -6.64
N LEU A 241 21.41 -5.98 -7.57
CA LEU A 241 22.67 -6.72 -7.49
C LEU A 241 23.60 -6.15 -6.41
N ASP A 242 23.55 -4.85 -6.13
CA ASP A 242 24.45 -4.17 -5.16
C ASP A 242 24.36 -4.79 -3.76
N LYS A 243 23.19 -5.32 -3.38
CA LYS A 243 23.00 -5.96 -2.06
C LYS A 243 23.57 -7.37 -1.95
N TYR A 244 23.90 -8.00 -3.07
CA TYR A 244 24.50 -9.35 -3.16
C TYR A 244 25.99 -9.34 -3.44
N MET A 245 26.58 -8.16 -3.68
CA MET A 245 27.99 -8.01 -4.09
C MET A 245 28.78 -7.17 -3.09
N ASN A 246 30.08 -7.43 -3.02
CA ASN A 246 31.04 -6.58 -2.34
C ASN A 246 31.98 -5.94 -3.36
N LYS A 247 32.17 -4.63 -3.26
CA LYS A 247 33.20 -3.91 -4.04
C LYS A 247 34.56 -4.15 -3.42
N LYS A 248 35.56 -4.47 -4.23
CA LYS A 248 36.95 -4.67 -3.83
C LYS A 248 37.87 -3.86 -4.74
N THR A 249 38.76 -3.08 -4.16
CA THR A 249 39.80 -2.38 -4.92
C THR A 249 41.11 -3.19 -4.88
N ALA A 250 41.73 -3.37 -6.04
CA ALA A 250 43.09 -3.89 -6.15
C ALA A 250 44.00 -2.76 -6.58
N TRP A 251 45.14 -2.59 -5.87
CA TRP A 251 46.18 -1.64 -6.22
C TRP A 251 47.46 -2.43 -6.53
N ILE A 252 47.88 -2.43 -7.80
CA ILE A 252 49.02 -3.21 -8.26
C ILE A 252 50.07 -2.22 -8.81
N LYS A 253 51.30 -2.29 -8.28
CA LYS A 253 52.45 -1.60 -8.83
C LYS A 253 53.32 -2.66 -9.50
N LEU A 254 53.59 -2.48 -10.81
CA LEU A 254 54.53 -3.32 -11.61
C LEU A 254 55.92 -2.73 -11.56
#